data_24452e989a806937fb99afcb4034eefa
#
_entry.id   24452e989a806937fb99afcb4034eefa
#
_cell.length_a   1.000
_cell.length_b   1.000
_cell.length_c   1.000
_cell.angle_alpha   90.00
_cell.angle_beta   90.00
_cell.angle_gamma   90.00
#
_symmetry.space_group_name_H-M   'P 1'
#
loop_
_entity.id
_entity.type
_entity.pdbx_description
1 polymer ?
#
loop_
_entity_poly.entity_id
_entity_poly.type
_entity_poly.pdbx_seq_one_letter_code
_entity_poly.pdbx_strand_id
1 'polypeptide(L)'
;MKFRCERDVLADAVGTAGRATSARGGALPVLSGLRLRLDGDHLEITGSDLDLTVTAEIEVAGDIDGVAVVPARLLSDIVRALEPGAVNVVVEADQATVTGGRSEFSINVIPPE
;
A
#
# COMPACT_ATOMS: atom_id res chain seq x y z
N MET A 1 5.22 -2.31 -10.81
CA MET A 1 5.67 -2.67 -9.43
C MET A 1 5.17 -4.05 -9.08
N LYS A 2 6.04 -4.85 -8.53
CA LYS A 2 5.66 -6.21 -8.11
C LYS A 2 6.53 -6.64 -6.95
N PHE A 3 5.89 -7.12 -5.85
CA PHE A 3 6.63 -7.60 -4.69
C PHE A 3 5.80 -8.61 -3.90
N ARG A 4 6.48 -9.28 -2.98
CA ARG A 4 5.88 -10.28 -2.09
C ARG A 4 6.42 -10.08 -0.69
N CYS A 5 5.56 -10.20 0.30
CA CYS A 5 5.97 -10.11 1.70
C CYS A 5 4.96 -10.83 2.60
N GLU A 6 5.25 -10.87 3.91
CA GLU A 6 4.34 -11.46 4.87
C GLU A 6 3.19 -10.53 5.19
N ARG A 7 2.00 -11.09 5.31
CA ARG A 7 0.78 -10.32 5.58
C ARG A 7 0.92 -9.44 6.82
N ASP A 8 1.44 -9.99 7.91
CA ASP A 8 1.52 -9.24 9.17
C ASP A 8 2.49 -8.06 9.07
N VAL A 9 3.60 -8.24 8.35
CA VAL A 9 4.58 -7.16 8.14
C VAL A 9 3.94 -6.04 7.32
N LEU A 10 3.24 -6.39 6.26
CA LEU A 10 2.58 -5.40 5.42
C LEU A 10 1.44 -4.69 6.16
N ALA A 11 0.63 -5.43 6.90
CA ALA A 11 -0.49 -4.86 7.65
C ALA A 11 0.00 -3.85 8.69
N ASP A 12 1.10 -4.16 9.38
CA ASP A 12 1.67 -3.27 10.37
C ASP A 12 2.19 -1.97 9.74
N ALA A 13 2.90 -2.10 8.64
CA ALA A 13 3.45 -0.94 7.93
C ALA A 13 2.34 -0.06 7.35
N VAL A 14 1.33 -0.68 6.74
CA VAL A 14 0.19 0.05 6.19
C VAL A 14 -0.58 0.76 7.31
N GLY A 15 -0.75 0.10 8.44
CA GLY A 15 -1.42 0.71 9.59
C GLY A 15 -0.66 1.89 10.15
N THR A 16 0.66 1.79 10.22
CA THR A 16 1.50 2.87 10.72
C THR A 16 1.44 4.09 9.80
N ALA A 17 1.67 3.90 8.51
CA ALA A 17 1.64 5.00 7.55
C ALA A 17 0.23 5.57 7.39
N GLY A 18 -0.78 4.72 7.51
CA GLY A 18 -2.18 5.14 7.35
C GLY A 18 -2.65 6.11 8.42
N ARG A 19 -1.96 6.18 9.56
CA ARG A 19 -2.33 7.12 10.62
C ARG A 19 -2.16 8.58 10.20
N ALA A 20 -1.32 8.82 9.21
CA ALA A 20 -1.09 10.18 8.71
C ALA A 20 -2.03 10.56 7.56
N THR A 21 -2.85 9.64 7.07
CA THR A 21 -3.74 9.96 5.96
C THR A 21 -5.01 10.65 6.47
N SER A 22 -5.61 11.45 5.58
CA SER A 22 -6.85 12.13 5.91
C SER A 22 -8.01 11.13 5.93
N ALA A 23 -8.56 10.89 7.11
CA ALA A 23 -9.66 9.95 7.28
C ALA A 23 -10.95 10.46 6.66
N ARG A 24 -11.04 11.76 6.40
CA ARG A 24 -12.25 12.36 5.88
C ARG A 24 -12.30 12.42 4.36
N GLY A 25 -11.26 11.93 3.71
CA GLY A 25 -11.22 11.97 2.27
C GLY A 25 -11.16 13.35 1.67
N GLY A 26 -10.97 14.36 2.42
CA GLY A 26 -10.78 15.75 2.08
C GLY A 26 -10.94 16.20 0.63
N ALA A 27 -10.51 17.42 0.35
CA ALA A 27 -10.57 17.98 -1.00
C ALA A 27 -9.53 17.38 -1.94
N LEU A 28 -8.50 16.75 -1.39
CA LEU A 28 -7.40 16.16 -2.18
C LEU A 28 -7.39 14.65 -1.99
N PRO A 29 -7.85 13.88 -2.98
CA PRO A 29 -7.87 12.42 -2.85
C PRO A 29 -6.51 11.80 -2.55
N VAL A 30 -5.43 12.41 -3.03
CA VAL A 30 -4.08 11.91 -2.80
C VAL A 30 -3.73 11.90 -1.30
N LEU A 31 -4.37 12.76 -0.49
CA LEU A 31 -4.14 12.78 0.95
C LEU A 31 -4.79 11.62 1.68
N SER A 32 -5.71 10.90 1.04
CA SER A 32 -6.29 9.69 1.61
C SER A 32 -5.59 8.44 1.11
N GLY A 33 -4.52 8.59 0.34
CA GLY A 33 -3.79 7.49 -0.24
C GLY A 33 -2.47 7.21 0.46
N LEU A 34 -1.97 6.02 0.25
CA LEU A 34 -0.63 5.63 0.66
C LEU A 34 0.23 5.53 -0.59
N ARG A 35 1.39 6.16 -0.54
CA ARG A 35 2.38 6.06 -1.60
C ARG A 35 3.26 4.86 -1.32
N LEU A 36 3.29 3.95 -2.27
CA LEU A 36 4.15 2.77 -2.21
C LEU A 36 5.30 2.98 -3.17
N ARG A 37 6.52 2.85 -2.69
CA ARG A 37 7.70 2.97 -3.52
C ARG A 37 8.59 1.76 -3.31
N LEU A 38 8.78 1.00 -4.35
CA LEU A 38 9.62 -0.20 -4.31
C LEU A 38 10.93 0.05 -5.03
N ASP A 39 12.02 -0.22 -4.34
CA ASP A 39 13.37 -0.14 -4.88
C ASP A 39 14.11 -1.40 -4.45
N GLY A 40 14.30 -2.34 -5.39
CA GLY A 40 14.89 -3.63 -5.08
C GLY A 40 14.02 -4.40 -4.10
N ASP A 41 14.57 -4.72 -2.94
CA ASP A 41 13.86 -5.43 -1.87
C ASP A 41 13.41 -4.50 -0.75
N HIS A 42 13.39 -3.20 -1.01
CA HIS A 42 13.04 -2.18 -0.04
C HIS A 42 11.75 -1.49 -0.43
N LEU A 43 10.74 -1.55 0.44
CA LEU A 43 9.46 -0.91 0.19
C LEU A 43 9.25 0.21 1.20
N GLU A 44 8.97 1.41 0.68
CA GLU A 44 8.57 2.56 1.49
C GLU A 44 7.07 2.75 1.34
N ILE A 45 6.38 2.90 2.45
CA ILE A 45 4.95 3.19 2.47
C ILE A 45 4.79 4.53 3.18
N THR A 46 4.30 5.52 2.48
CA THR A 46 4.18 6.88 3.01
C THR A 46 2.74 7.33 3.04
N GLY A 47 2.29 7.78 4.20
CA GLY A 47 1.01 8.43 4.37
C GLY A 47 1.24 9.87 4.79
N SER A 48 0.37 10.77 4.33
CA SER A 48 0.54 12.18 4.62
C SER A 48 -0.81 12.88 4.67
N ASP A 49 -0.90 13.85 5.57
CA ASP A 49 -1.93 14.87 5.50
C ASP A 49 -1.20 16.20 5.37
N LEU A 50 -1.89 17.32 5.62
CA LEU A 50 -1.26 18.63 5.44
C LEU A 50 -0.20 18.94 6.51
N ASP A 51 -0.25 18.25 7.64
CA ASP A 51 0.60 18.57 8.79
C ASP A 51 1.59 17.49 9.14
N LEU A 52 1.32 16.25 8.75
CA LEU A 52 2.10 15.09 9.19
C LEU A 52 2.39 14.16 8.02
N THR A 53 3.62 13.69 7.95
CA THR A 53 4.00 12.64 7.00
C THR A 53 4.64 11.50 7.79
N VAL A 54 4.16 10.30 7.57
CA VAL A 54 4.70 9.10 8.20
C VAL A 54 5.15 8.13 7.11
N THR A 55 6.39 7.69 7.21
CA THR A 55 6.95 6.70 6.28
C THR A 55 7.31 5.44 7.06
N ALA A 56 6.80 4.31 6.62
CA ALA A 56 7.18 3.00 7.13
C ALA A 56 8.01 2.29 6.07
N GLU A 57 9.11 1.68 6.48
CA GLU A 57 10.00 0.98 5.56
C GLU A 57 10.07 -0.48 5.96
N ILE A 58 9.92 -1.37 4.98
CA ILE A 58 10.00 -2.81 5.23
C ILE A 58 10.81 -3.48 4.12
N GLU A 59 11.35 -4.64 4.44
CA GLU A 59 12.01 -5.47 3.44
C GLU A 59 10.99 -6.42 2.85
N VAL A 60 11.04 -6.59 1.55
CA VAL A 60 10.14 -7.46 0.80
C VAL A 60 10.95 -8.24 -0.21
N ALA A 61 10.32 -9.21 -0.86
CA ALA A 61 10.92 -9.85 -2.03
C ALA A 61 10.46 -9.04 -3.25
N GLY A 62 11.30 -8.12 -3.69
CA GLY A 62 11.00 -7.25 -4.82
C GLY A 62 11.27 -7.92 -6.14
N ASP A 63 10.42 -7.67 -7.12
CA ASP A 63 10.56 -8.21 -8.46
C ASP A 63 10.65 -7.10 -9.50
N ILE A 64 9.74 -6.13 -9.45
CA ILE A 64 9.71 -5.00 -10.38
C ILE A 64 9.52 -3.72 -9.57
N ASP A 65 10.50 -2.82 -9.69
CA ASP A 65 10.43 -1.52 -9.01
C ASP A 65 9.28 -0.66 -9.51
N GLY A 66 8.88 0.29 -8.72
CA GLY A 66 7.86 1.23 -9.13
C GLY A 66 7.36 2.09 -7.99
N VAL A 67 6.41 2.96 -8.34
CA VAL A 67 5.75 3.85 -7.40
C VAL A 67 4.26 3.84 -7.73
N ALA A 68 3.43 3.77 -6.71
CA ALA A 68 1.98 3.84 -6.88
C ALA A 68 1.35 4.46 -5.64
N VAL A 69 0.20 5.08 -5.81
CA VAL A 69 -0.60 5.60 -4.71
C VAL A 69 -1.92 4.84 -4.69
N VAL A 70 -2.25 4.27 -3.55
CA VAL A 70 -3.48 3.48 -3.39
C VAL A 70 -4.30 4.02 -2.22
N PRO A 71 -5.62 3.82 -2.23
CA PRO A 71 -6.45 4.26 -1.10
C PRO A 71 -6.02 3.58 0.19
N ALA A 72 -5.70 4.37 1.20
CA ALA A 72 -5.12 3.86 2.45
C ALA A 72 -6.06 2.93 3.19
N ARG A 73 -7.31 3.36 3.37
CA ARG A 73 -8.28 2.59 4.12
C ARG A 73 -8.61 1.27 3.43
N LEU A 74 -8.78 1.32 2.12
CA LEU A 74 -9.11 0.15 1.35
C LEU A 74 -7.97 -0.88 1.38
N LEU A 75 -6.73 -0.42 1.19
CA LEU A 75 -5.58 -1.30 1.28
C LEU A 75 -5.46 -1.92 2.67
N SER A 76 -5.65 -1.12 3.72
CA SER A 76 -5.60 -1.60 5.09
C SER A 76 -6.66 -2.69 5.34
N ASP A 77 -7.90 -2.44 4.91
CA ASP A 77 -8.98 -3.39 5.10
C ASP A 77 -8.71 -4.69 4.34
N ILE A 78 -8.20 -4.58 3.12
CA ILE A 78 -7.88 -5.75 2.30
C ILE A 78 -6.78 -6.60 2.95
N VAL A 79 -5.68 -5.96 3.35
CA VAL A 79 -4.56 -6.70 3.94
C VAL A 79 -4.97 -7.41 5.22
N ARG A 80 -5.79 -6.76 6.04
CA ARG A 80 -6.29 -7.39 7.26
C ARG A 80 -7.23 -8.56 6.99
N ALA A 81 -7.93 -8.53 5.87
CA ALA A 81 -8.87 -9.59 5.50
C ALA A 81 -8.18 -10.82 4.93
N LEU A 82 -6.92 -10.68 4.51
CA LEU A 82 -6.17 -11.79 3.95
C LEU A 82 -5.74 -12.76 5.05
N GLU A 83 -5.58 -14.02 4.68
CA GLU A 83 -5.04 -15.00 5.61
C GLU A 83 -3.57 -14.71 5.93
N PRO A 84 -3.09 -15.07 7.14
CA PRO A 84 -1.67 -14.96 7.44
C PRO A 84 -0.84 -15.75 6.44
N GLY A 85 0.33 -15.23 6.12
CA GLY A 85 1.23 -15.87 5.18
C GLY A 85 1.67 -14.88 4.12
N ALA A 86 2.07 -15.41 2.97
CA ALA A 86 2.62 -14.60 1.90
C ALA A 86 1.53 -13.82 1.17
N VAL A 87 1.84 -12.56 0.89
CA VAL A 87 0.99 -11.66 0.12
C VAL A 87 1.77 -11.18 -1.09
N ASN A 88 1.13 -11.21 -2.25
CA ASN A 88 1.73 -10.68 -3.48
C ASN A 88 0.99 -9.41 -3.87
N VAL A 89 1.73 -8.38 -4.25
CA VAL A 89 1.17 -7.12 -4.72
C VAL A 89 1.74 -6.85 -6.11
N VAL A 90 0.85 -6.66 -7.07
CA VAL A 90 1.22 -6.35 -8.46
C VAL A 90 0.48 -5.09 -8.87
N VAL A 91 1.23 -4.07 -9.27
CA VAL A 91 0.63 -2.84 -9.80
C VAL A 91 0.93 -2.75 -11.28
N GLU A 92 -0.13 -2.76 -12.07
CA GLU A 92 -0.04 -2.64 -13.52
C GLU A 92 -1.06 -1.63 -13.99
N ALA A 93 -0.64 -0.72 -14.86
CA ALA A 93 -1.50 0.35 -15.36
C ALA A 93 -2.13 1.11 -14.20
N ASP A 94 -3.45 1.08 -14.08
CA ASP A 94 -4.18 1.82 -13.06
C ASP A 94 -4.76 0.92 -11.97
N GLN A 95 -4.26 -0.33 -11.87
CA GLN A 95 -4.77 -1.27 -10.88
C GLN A 95 -3.66 -1.90 -10.05
N ALA A 96 -3.95 -2.08 -8.76
CA ALA A 96 -3.12 -2.85 -7.86
C ALA A 96 -3.89 -4.14 -7.51
N THR A 97 -3.25 -5.27 -7.72
CA THR A 97 -3.83 -6.57 -7.38
C THR A 97 -3.10 -7.11 -6.16
N VAL A 98 -3.86 -7.43 -5.11
CA VAL A 98 -3.34 -7.95 -3.85
C VAL A 98 -3.88 -9.37 -3.67
N THR A 99 -2.96 -10.32 -3.58
CA THR A 99 -3.31 -11.74 -3.50
C THR A 99 -2.71 -12.35 -2.24
N GLY A 100 -3.51 -13.08 -1.50
CA GLY A 100 -3.05 -13.83 -0.33
C GLY A 100 -3.94 -15.03 -0.10
N GLY A 101 -3.35 -16.20 0.16
CA GLY A 101 -4.11 -17.42 0.31
C GLY A 101 -4.95 -17.69 -0.92
N ARG A 102 -6.26 -17.76 -0.74
CA ARG A 102 -7.21 -18.00 -1.84
C ARG A 102 -7.92 -16.72 -2.27
N SER A 103 -7.56 -15.59 -1.69
CA SER A 103 -8.25 -14.34 -1.95
C SER A 103 -7.44 -13.45 -2.87
N GLU A 104 -8.14 -12.75 -3.74
CA GLU A 104 -7.54 -11.79 -4.64
C GLU A 104 -8.42 -10.55 -4.68
N PHE A 105 -7.79 -9.38 -4.50
CA PHE A 105 -8.48 -8.10 -4.53
C PHE A 105 -7.81 -7.20 -5.54
N SER A 106 -8.61 -6.42 -6.25
CA SER A 106 -8.09 -5.41 -7.18
C SER A 106 -8.56 -4.04 -6.73
N ILE A 107 -7.63 -3.09 -6.70
CA ILE A 107 -7.89 -1.73 -6.29
C ILE A 107 -7.45 -0.80 -7.41
N ASN A 108 -8.24 0.24 -7.67
CA ASN A 108 -7.80 1.28 -8.60
C ASN A 108 -6.78 2.17 -7.88
N VAL A 109 -5.65 2.43 -8.56
CA VAL A 109 -4.66 3.35 -8.01
C VAL A 109 -5.17 4.77 -8.14
N ILE A 110 -4.67 5.64 -7.24
CA ILE A 110 -5.01 7.07 -7.28
C ILE A 110 -4.06 7.73 -8.27
N PRO A 111 -4.57 8.47 -9.27
CA PRO A 111 -3.69 9.14 -10.23
C PRO A 111 -2.78 10.13 -9.49
N PRO A 112 -1.49 10.16 -9.85
CA PRO A 112 -0.60 11.18 -9.30
C PRO A 112 -0.98 12.54 -9.90
N GLU A 113 -0.89 13.56 -9.11
CA GLU A 113 -1.19 14.91 -9.56
C GLU A 113 0.04 15.63 -10.02
#